data_950f08382ead1df14e0f136fa45f06ad
#
_entry.id   950f08382ead1df14e0f136fa45f06ad
#
_cell.length_a   1.000
_cell.length_b   1.000
_cell.length_c   1.000
_cell.angle_alpha   90.00
_cell.angle_beta   90.00
_cell.angle_gamma   90.00
#
_symmetry.space_group_name_H-M   'P 1'
#
loop_
_entity.id
_entity.type
_entity.pdbx_description
1 polymer ?
#
loop_
_entity_poly.entity_id
_entity_poly.type
_entity_poly.pdbx_seq_one_letter_code
_entity_poly.pdbx_strand_id
1 'polypeptide(L)'
;MSAVTVRGVALGQGRPKIIVPIFAQTAADAAGQAAALGATAADLAELRLDPLRAGDGSLPDAAALCAAVRRVRAALDGRLPLLVTLRTGAEGGSRPCTPEEYAALLGGLLDAADAFELLDVEFAAVGQQLPALCRRAQAAGLAVVASKHDFAKTPPRAEMAAALCAMGDAGADIAKLAVMPAGPADAAELLAATALARSRRPALPLITMAMGPAGAVTRVCGGAFGSCATFGTAGVSSAPGQPDAARLRAALDALGGCLA
;
A
#
# COMPACT_ATOMS: atom_id res chain seq x y z
N MET A 1 15.77 10.36 -9.53
CA MET A 1 14.84 9.36 -8.99
C MET A 1 13.90 8.95 -10.11
N SER A 2 13.77 7.67 -10.44
CA SER A 2 12.64 7.27 -11.28
C SER A 2 11.39 7.29 -10.41
N ALA A 3 10.36 8.00 -10.85
CA ALA A 3 9.08 8.04 -10.19
C ALA A 3 8.14 7.08 -10.89
N VAL A 4 7.30 6.41 -10.11
CA VAL A 4 6.13 5.71 -10.65
C VAL A 4 5.00 6.74 -10.73
N THR A 5 4.61 7.09 -11.95
CA THR A 5 3.55 8.09 -12.18
C THR A 5 2.26 7.41 -12.58
N VAL A 6 1.20 7.63 -11.80
CA VAL A 6 -0.13 7.07 -12.02
C VAL A 6 -1.16 8.21 -11.91
N ARG A 7 -1.99 8.39 -12.93
CA ARG A 7 -2.98 9.50 -13.03
C ARG A 7 -2.41 10.86 -12.63
N GLY A 8 -1.18 11.18 -13.07
CA GLY A 8 -0.53 12.46 -12.76
C GLY A 8 0.08 12.54 -11.35
N VAL A 9 -0.08 11.54 -10.51
CA VAL A 9 0.55 11.46 -9.18
C VAL A 9 1.88 10.73 -9.28
N ALA A 10 2.99 11.41 -8.96
CA ALA A 10 4.35 10.87 -9.01
C ALA A 10 4.77 10.34 -7.64
N LEU A 11 4.85 9.01 -7.49
CA LEU A 11 5.42 8.33 -6.33
C LEU A 11 6.94 8.28 -6.46
N GLY A 12 7.66 8.82 -5.49
CA GLY A 12 9.13 8.95 -5.51
C GLY A 12 9.63 10.34 -5.88
N GLN A 13 8.74 11.31 -6.15
CA GLN A 13 9.09 12.73 -6.36
C GLN A 13 8.26 13.65 -5.46
N GLY A 14 8.89 14.75 -5.04
CA GLY A 14 8.28 15.74 -4.16
C GLY A 14 8.00 15.18 -2.76
N ARG A 15 7.02 15.76 -2.07
CA ARG A 15 6.59 15.28 -0.74
C ARG A 15 5.99 13.88 -0.80
N PRO A 16 6.06 13.12 0.30
CA PRO A 16 5.39 11.82 0.40
C PRO A 16 3.89 11.94 0.12
N LYS A 17 3.35 10.97 -0.62
CA LYS A 17 1.93 10.92 -0.95
C LYS A 17 1.14 10.29 0.20
N ILE A 18 -0.09 10.76 0.42
CA ILE A 18 -0.99 10.21 1.41
C ILE A 18 -1.93 9.22 0.72
N ILE A 19 -1.83 7.95 1.12
CA ILE A 19 -2.72 6.87 0.71
C ILE A 19 -3.82 6.74 1.78
N VAL A 20 -5.08 6.79 1.37
CA VAL A 20 -6.22 6.60 2.28
C VAL A 20 -6.93 5.31 1.94
N PRO A 21 -7.03 4.35 2.90
CA PRO A 21 -7.69 3.08 2.68
C PRO A 21 -9.21 3.23 2.67
N ILE A 22 -9.83 2.51 1.73
CA ILE A 22 -11.24 2.17 1.68
C ILE A 22 -11.37 0.79 2.32
N PHE A 23 -12.02 0.71 3.47
CA PHE A 23 -12.14 -0.51 4.26
C PHE A 23 -13.61 -0.75 4.61
N ALA A 24 -14.27 -1.67 3.88
CA ALA A 24 -15.69 -1.92 3.99
C ALA A 24 -16.03 -3.39 3.78
N GLN A 25 -17.13 -3.86 4.33
CA GLN A 25 -17.58 -5.24 4.15
C GLN A 25 -18.40 -5.45 2.88
N THR A 26 -18.96 -4.39 2.29
CA THR A 26 -19.73 -4.48 1.05
C THR A 26 -19.15 -3.57 -0.03
N ALA A 27 -19.33 -3.94 -1.30
CA ALA A 27 -18.93 -3.09 -2.43
C ALA A 27 -19.73 -1.76 -2.48
N ALA A 28 -20.93 -1.72 -1.89
CA ALA A 28 -21.74 -0.50 -1.79
C ALA A 28 -21.12 0.49 -0.81
N ASP A 29 -20.75 0.03 0.39
CA ASP A 29 -20.12 0.86 1.41
C ASP A 29 -18.72 1.31 0.95
N ALA A 30 -17.97 0.43 0.27
CA ALA A 30 -16.68 0.78 -0.33
C ALA A 30 -16.82 1.93 -1.35
N ALA A 31 -17.84 1.88 -2.22
CA ALA A 31 -18.13 2.95 -3.15
C ALA A 31 -18.55 4.25 -2.44
N GLY A 32 -19.31 4.16 -1.36
CA GLY A 32 -19.66 5.31 -0.52
C GLY A 32 -18.45 5.99 0.11
N GLN A 33 -17.52 5.20 0.67
CA GLN A 33 -16.24 5.71 1.18
C GLN A 33 -15.40 6.35 0.06
N ALA A 34 -15.32 5.71 -1.13
CA ALA A 34 -14.62 6.23 -2.28
C ALA A 34 -15.10 7.60 -2.73
N ALA A 35 -16.43 7.78 -2.81
CA ALA A 35 -17.03 9.06 -3.19
C ALA A 35 -16.66 10.20 -2.23
N ALA A 36 -16.50 9.90 -0.94
CA ALA A 36 -16.13 10.88 0.08
C ALA A 36 -14.64 11.28 0.02
N LEU A 37 -13.76 10.45 -0.57
CA LEU A 37 -12.31 10.72 -0.58
C LEU A 37 -11.93 11.97 -1.36
N GLY A 38 -12.70 12.36 -2.36
CA GLY A 38 -12.42 13.56 -3.16
C GLY A 38 -12.41 14.88 -2.38
N ALA A 39 -12.98 14.91 -1.19
CA ALA A 39 -12.98 16.06 -0.28
C ALA A 39 -11.90 15.97 0.81
N THR A 40 -11.01 14.97 0.75
CA THR A 40 -9.98 14.72 1.76
C THR A 40 -8.58 15.12 1.26
N ALA A 41 -7.59 15.01 2.15
CA ALA A 41 -6.19 15.25 1.81
C ALA A 41 -5.50 14.03 1.16
N ALA A 42 -6.26 13.06 0.64
CA ALA A 42 -5.72 11.88 -0.04
C ALA A 42 -5.06 12.25 -1.38
N ASP A 43 -3.90 11.66 -1.66
CA ASP A 43 -3.29 11.68 -2.99
C ASP A 43 -3.65 10.41 -3.77
N LEU A 44 -3.87 9.28 -3.07
CA LEU A 44 -4.28 7.99 -3.61
C LEU A 44 -5.34 7.35 -2.72
N ALA A 45 -6.22 6.55 -3.33
CA ALA A 45 -7.09 5.62 -2.62
C ALA A 45 -6.46 4.21 -2.59
N GLU A 46 -6.62 3.47 -1.50
CA GLU A 46 -6.36 2.03 -1.45
C GLU A 46 -7.67 1.29 -1.25
N LEU A 47 -8.05 0.40 -2.15
CA LEU A 47 -9.20 -0.51 -1.93
C LEU A 47 -8.71 -1.79 -1.28
N ARG A 48 -9.14 -2.04 -0.05
CA ARG A 48 -8.95 -3.30 0.67
C ARG A 48 -10.04 -4.29 0.25
N LEU A 49 -9.65 -5.38 -0.39
CA LEU A 49 -10.57 -6.42 -0.88
C LEU A 49 -10.85 -7.51 0.16
N ASP A 50 -9.94 -7.69 1.11
CA ASP A 50 -10.02 -8.77 2.10
C ASP A 50 -11.23 -8.68 3.05
N PRO A 51 -11.76 -7.51 3.45
CA PRO A 51 -12.95 -7.45 4.30
C PRO A 51 -14.25 -7.66 3.53
N LEU A 52 -14.23 -7.60 2.19
CA LEU A 52 -15.46 -7.74 1.39
C LEU A 52 -16.12 -9.10 1.56
N ARG A 53 -17.44 -9.08 1.60
CA ARG A 53 -18.30 -10.27 1.66
C ARG A 53 -19.37 -10.17 0.59
N ALA A 54 -19.79 -11.32 0.05
CA ALA A 54 -20.98 -11.43 -0.77
C ALA A 54 -22.25 -11.23 0.08
N GLY A 55 -23.41 -11.07 -0.57
CA GLY A 55 -24.66 -10.84 0.13
C GLY A 55 -25.11 -11.98 1.07
N ASP A 56 -24.61 -13.19 0.86
CA ASP A 56 -24.78 -14.37 1.72
C ASP A 56 -23.69 -14.51 2.80
N GLY A 57 -22.77 -13.55 2.91
CA GLY A 57 -21.66 -13.56 3.85
C GLY A 57 -20.42 -14.35 3.40
N SER A 58 -20.46 -15.02 2.25
CA SER A 58 -19.33 -15.77 1.71
C SER A 58 -18.21 -14.86 1.22
N LEU A 59 -17.01 -15.45 1.01
CA LEU A 59 -15.88 -14.74 0.42
C LEU A 59 -16.11 -14.55 -1.09
N PRO A 60 -15.97 -13.34 -1.64
CA PRO A 60 -16.14 -13.09 -3.07
C PRO A 60 -15.09 -13.82 -3.91
N ASP A 61 -15.48 -14.33 -5.06
CA ASP A 61 -14.58 -14.82 -6.09
C ASP A 61 -13.89 -13.66 -6.86
N ALA A 62 -13.03 -13.99 -7.82
CA ALA A 62 -12.31 -12.99 -8.61
C ALA A 62 -13.27 -12.09 -9.42
N ALA A 63 -14.35 -12.62 -9.97
CA ALA A 63 -15.31 -11.85 -10.76
C ALA A 63 -16.06 -10.82 -9.89
N ALA A 64 -16.50 -11.22 -8.70
CA ALA A 64 -17.13 -10.34 -7.72
C ALA A 64 -16.17 -9.26 -7.21
N LEU A 65 -14.89 -9.61 -6.99
CA LEU A 65 -13.85 -8.64 -6.64
C LEU A 65 -13.61 -7.63 -7.77
N CYS A 66 -13.54 -8.05 -9.02
CA CYS A 66 -13.44 -7.17 -10.20
C CYS A 66 -14.64 -6.20 -10.27
N ALA A 67 -15.86 -6.70 -10.04
CA ALA A 67 -17.05 -5.86 -10.02
C ALA A 67 -16.99 -4.78 -8.90
N ALA A 68 -16.46 -5.15 -7.71
CA ALA A 68 -16.25 -4.21 -6.62
C ALA A 68 -15.20 -3.14 -6.98
N VAL A 69 -14.08 -3.52 -7.62
CA VAL A 69 -13.05 -2.59 -8.10
C VAL A 69 -13.65 -1.59 -9.09
N ARG A 70 -14.39 -2.04 -10.10
CA ARG A 70 -15.05 -1.16 -11.09
C ARG A 70 -16.05 -0.22 -10.44
N ARG A 71 -16.83 -0.70 -9.46
CA ARG A 71 -17.78 0.14 -8.72
C ARG A 71 -17.08 1.23 -7.91
N VAL A 72 -15.98 0.91 -7.23
CA VAL A 72 -15.16 1.88 -6.48
C VAL A 72 -14.51 2.89 -7.44
N ARG A 73 -13.97 2.42 -8.58
CA ARG A 73 -13.42 3.31 -9.62
C ARG A 73 -14.44 4.33 -10.10
N ALA A 74 -15.67 3.89 -10.39
CA ALA A 74 -16.75 4.79 -10.81
C ALA A 74 -17.06 5.85 -9.72
N ALA A 75 -17.07 5.45 -8.45
CA ALA A 75 -17.32 6.35 -7.33
C ALA A 75 -16.19 7.36 -7.06
N LEU A 76 -14.93 6.99 -7.38
CA LEU A 76 -13.78 7.91 -7.34
C LEU A 76 -13.84 8.98 -8.44
N ASP A 77 -14.67 8.81 -9.47
CA ASP A 77 -14.91 9.77 -10.55
C ASP A 77 -13.63 10.31 -11.19
N GLY A 78 -12.66 9.42 -11.44
CA GLY A 78 -11.37 9.73 -12.05
C GLY A 78 -10.41 10.60 -11.22
N ARG A 79 -10.79 11.00 -10.00
CA ARG A 79 -10.06 11.99 -9.19
C ARG A 79 -8.76 11.48 -8.60
N LEU A 80 -8.75 10.24 -8.10
CA LEU A 80 -7.59 9.65 -7.42
C LEU A 80 -7.12 8.37 -8.11
N PRO A 81 -5.79 8.11 -8.14
CA PRO A 81 -5.27 6.78 -8.45
C PRO A 81 -5.78 5.76 -7.43
N LEU A 82 -6.00 4.53 -7.88
CA LEU A 82 -6.47 3.42 -7.05
C LEU A 82 -5.40 2.34 -6.94
N LEU A 83 -4.99 2.07 -5.70
CA LEU A 83 -4.23 0.89 -5.31
C LEU A 83 -5.22 -0.20 -4.90
N VAL A 84 -5.14 -1.37 -5.52
CA VAL A 84 -5.96 -2.52 -5.15
C VAL A 84 -5.13 -3.49 -4.31
N THR A 85 -5.64 -3.83 -3.14
CA THR A 85 -4.96 -4.66 -2.13
C THR A 85 -5.86 -5.80 -1.67
N LEU A 86 -5.41 -7.03 -1.85
CA LEU A 86 -5.96 -8.21 -1.20
C LEU A 86 -5.01 -8.66 -0.09
N ARG A 87 -5.30 -8.30 1.16
CA ARG A 87 -4.45 -8.64 2.31
C ARG A 87 -4.81 -10.01 2.86
N THR A 88 -3.81 -10.93 2.93
CA THR A 88 -4.01 -12.26 3.50
C THR A 88 -4.07 -12.23 5.03
N GLY A 89 -4.68 -13.24 5.63
CA GLY A 89 -4.69 -13.39 7.09
C GLY A 89 -3.28 -13.52 7.68
N ALA A 90 -2.31 -14.05 6.93
CA ALA A 90 -0.92 -14.18 7.35
C ALA A 90 -0.23 -12.81 7.52
N GLU A 91 -0.66 -11.80 6.77
CA GLU A 91 -0.16 -10.42 6.85
C GLU A 91 -1.20 -9.44 7.46
N GLY A 92 -2.07 -9.94 8.33
CA GLY A 92 -3.00 -9.13 9.13
C GLY A 92 -4.29 -8.71 8.41
N GLY A 93 -4.62 -9.37 7.30
CA GLY A 93 -5.89 -9.20 6.60
C GLY A 93 -7.01 -10.05 7.14
N SER A 94 -8.21 -9.88 6.59
CA SER A 94 -9.43 -10.58 6.98
C SER A 94 -9.74 -11.82 6.14
N ARG A 95 -8.91 -12.10 5.13
CA ARG A 95 -9.12 -13.21 4.19
C ARG A 95 -8.07 -14.30 4.38
N PRO A 96 -8.44 -15.48 4.89
CA PRO A 96 -7.57 -16.65 4.80
C PRO A 96 -7.49 -17.10 3.34
N CYS A 97 -6.29 -17.38 2.85
CA CYS A 97 -6.06 -18.02 1.56
C CYS A 97 -4.70 -18.70 1.54
N THR A 98 -4.60 -19.77 0.78
CA THR A 98 -3.30 -20.39 0.49
C THR A 98 -2.51 -19.51 -0.50
N PRO A 99 -1.19 -19.70 -0.64
CA PRO A 99 -0.40 -19.01 -1.66
C PRO A 99 -0.95 -19.17 -3.09
N GLU A 100 -1.45 -20.37 -3.42
CA GLU A 100 -2.01 -20.68 -4.73
C GLU A 100 -3.34 -19.96 -4.97
N GLU A 101 -4.24 -19.94 -3.97
CA GLU A 101 -5.51 -19.21 -4.02
C GLU A 101 -5.25 -17.70 -4.12
N TYR A 102 -4.29 -17.19 -3.37
CA TYR A 102 -3.89 -15.78 -3.42
C TYR A 102 -3.39 -15.39 -4.81
N ALA A 103 -2.47 -16.18 -5.38
CA ALA A 103 -1.93 -15.93 -6.72
C ALA A 103 -3.02 -16.03 -7.80
N ALA A 104 -3.96 -16.98 -7.68
CA ALA A 104 -5.09 -17.12 -8.60
C ALA A 104 -6.04 -15.91 -8.53
N LEU A 105 -6.36 -15.43 -7.32
CA LEU A 105 -7.19 -14.23 -7.12
C LEU A 105 -6.53 -12.98 -7.71
N LEU A 106 -5.23 -12.77 -7.44
CA LEU A 106 -4.49 -11.66 -8.06
C LEU A 106 -4.46 -11.77 -9.58
N GLY A 107 -4.30 -12.99 -10.11
CA GLY A 107 -4.38 -13.24 -11.55
C GLY A 107 -5.73 -12.88 -12.15
N GLY A 108 -6.83 -13.18 -11.45
CA GLY A 108 -8.18 -12.82 -11.87
C GLY A 108 -8.50 -11.33 -11.76
N LEU A 109 -7.85 -10.60 -10.82
CA LEU A 109 -8.01 -9.15 -10.73
C LEU A 109 -7.50 -8.40 -11.97
N LEU A 110 -6.62 -9.00 -12.77
CA LEU A 110 -6.14 -8.40 -14.02
C LEU A 110 -7.26 -8.22 -15.06
N ASP A 111 -8.39 -8.91 -14.92
CA ASP A 111 -9.59 -8.70 -15.76
C ASP A 111 -10.25 -7.34 -15.51
N ALA A 112 -9.85 -6.64 -14.43
CA ALA A 112 -10.29 -5.28 -14.12
C ALA A 112 -9.13 -4.26 -14.17
N ALA A 113 -8.01 -4.58 -14.84
CA ALA A 113 -6.82 -3.72 -14.88
C ALA A 113 -7.07 -2.33 -15.47
N ASP A 114 -8.12 -2.17 -16.26
CA ASP A 114 -8.59 -0.87 -16.78
C ASP A 114 -9.20 0.04 -15.70
N ALA A 115 -9.52 -0.51 -14.52
CA ALA A 115 -10.22 0.19 -13.45
C ALA A 115 -9.32 0.62 -12.27
N PHE A 116 -8.02 0.32 -12.28
CA PHE A 116 -7.09 0.73 -11.21
C PHE A 116 -5.66 0.87 -11.76
N GLU A 117 -4.76 1.46 -10.99
CA GLU A 117 -3.41 1.79 -11.44
C GLU A 117 -2.31 1.00 -10.73
N LEU A 118 -2.54 0.55 -9.49
CA LEU A 118 -1.53 -0.15 -8.70
C LEU A 118 -2.11 -1.43 -8.11
N LEU A 119 -1.32 -2.50 -8.13
CA LEU A 119 -1.64 -3.80 -7.51
C LEU A 119 -0.67 -4.06 -6.35
N ASP A 120 -1.20 -4.24 -5.13
CA ASP A 120 -0.41 -4.73 -3.99
C ASP A 120 -0.23 -6.25 -4.08
N VAL A 121 1.00 -6.71 -3.98
CA VAL A 121 1.36 -8.13 -4.03
C VAL A 121 2.22 -8.48 -2.82
N GLU A 122 1.75 -9.36 -1.95
CA GLU A 122 2.51 -9.81 -0.79
C GLU A 122 3.72 -10.63 -1.20
N PHE A 123 4.91 -10.12 -0.88
CA PHE A 123 6.19 -10.69 -1.28
C PHE A 123 6.37 -12.13 -0.78
N ALA A 124 5.97 -12.39 0.47
CA ALA A 124 6.10 -13.71 1.07
C ALA A 124 5.06 -14.71 0.54
N ALA A 125 3.84 -14.26 0.26
CA ALA A 125 2.74 -15.12 -0.17
C ALA A 125 2.96 -15.69 -1.56
N VAL A 126 3.49 -14.91 -2.50
CA VAL A 126 3.74 -15.37 -3.88
C VAL A 126 5.15 -15.94 -4.09
N GLY A 127 6.11 -15.64 -3.21
CA GLY A 127 7.46 -16.18 -3.26
C GLY A 127 8.10 -16.08 -4.64
N GLN A 128 8.52 -17.21 -5.21
CA GLN A 128 9.15 -17.27 -6.53
C GLN A 128 8.22 -16.89 -7.71
N GLN A 129 6.91 -16.79 -7.51
CA GLN A 129 5.97 -16.39 -8.55
C GLN A 129 5.93 -14.87 -8.76
N LEU A 130 6.48 -14.07 -7.83
CA LEU A 130 6.45 -12.61 -7.91
C LEU A 130 6.95 -12.06 -9.26
N PRO A 131 8.10 -12.48 -9.82
CA PRO A 131 8.57 -11.93 -11.10
C PRO A 131 7.60 -12.16 -12.27
N ALA A 132 6.93 -13.31 -12.28
CA ALA A 132 5.94 -13.63 -13.32
C ALA A 132 4.67 -12.78 -13.15
N LEU A 133 4.23 -12.59 -11.92
CA LEU A 133 3.05 -11.78 -11.60
C LEU A 133 3.31 -10.29 -11.88
N CYS A 134 4.50 -9.77 -11.55
CA CYS A 134 4.91 -8.41 -11.91
C CYS A 134 4.82 -8.19 -13.42
N ARG A 135 5.43 -9.06 -14.22
CA ARG A 135 5.37 -8.94 -15.69
C ARG A 135 3.94 -8.97 -16.23
N ARG A 136 3.08 -9.83 -15.70
CA ARG A 136 1.67 -9.91 -16.13
C ARG A 136 0.90 -8.63 -15.78
N ALA A 137 1.05 -8.11 -14.56
CA ALA A 137 0.40 -6.88 -14.14
C ALA A 137 0.91 -5.67 -14.94
N GLN A 138 2.23 -5.56 -15.14
CA GLN A 138 2.84 -4.50 -15.93
C GLN A 138 2.42 -4.55 -17.40
N ALA A 139 2.30 -5.75 -17.99
CA ALA A 139 1.76 -5.92 -19.35
C ALA A 139 0.29 -5.50 -19.47
N ALA A 140 -0.47 -5.55 -18.37
CA ALA A 140 -1.83 -5.02 -18.28
C ALA A 140 -1.88 -3.50 -17.94
N GLY A 141 -0.73 -2.82 -17.88
CA GLY A 141 -0.64 -1.38 -17.61
C GLY A 141 -0.63 -0.98 -16.13
N LEU A 142 -0.50 -1.94 -15.22
CA LEU A 142 -0.48 -1.69 -13.77
C LEU A 142 0.95 -1.53 -13.25
N ALA A 143 1.13 -0.69 -12.22
CA ALA A 143 2.32 -0.70 -11.41
C ALA A 143 2.15 -1.69 -10.24
N VAL A 144 3.23 -2.40 -9.87
CA VAL A 144 3.21 -3.40 -8.81
C VAL A 144 3.87 -2.85 -7.55
N VAL A 145 3.13 -2.90 -6.43
CA VAL A 145 3.63 -2.65 -5.08
C VAL A 145 3.89 -4.00 -4.42
N ALA A 146 5.15 -4.46 -4.37
CA ALA A 146 5.47 -5.63 -3.56
C ALA A 146 5.48 -5.24 -2.09
N SER A 147 4.75 -5.98 -1.26
CA SER A 147 4.55 -5.63 0.15
C SER A 147 4.92 -6.75 1.11
N LYS A 148 5.33 -6.35 2.33
CA LYS A 148 5.51 -7.25 3.47
C LYS A 148 5.07 -6.56 4.75
N HIS A 149 4.31 -7.29 5.58
CA HIS A 149 3.83 -6.80 6.87
C HIS A 149 4.27 -7.77 7.97
N ASP A 150 4.98 -7.28 8.97
CA ASP A 150 5.33 -8.02 10.18
C ASP A 150 4.56 -7.43 11.37
N PHE A 151 3.52 -8.11 11.82
CA PHE A 151 2.70 -7.68 12.95
C PHE A 151 3.25 -8.12 14.30
N ALA A 152 4.34 -8.91 14.31
CA ALA A 152 4.92 -9.44 15.54
C ALA A 152 6.10 -8.62 16.04
N LYS A 153 6.92 -8.08 15.12
CA LYS A 153 8.19 -7.43 15.48
C LYS A 153 8.68 -6.44 14.42
N THR A 154 9.73 -5.73 14.76
CA THR A 154 10.60 -5.00 13.84
C THR A 154 11.88 -5.83 13.62
N PRO A 155 12.11 -6.39 12.41
CA PRO A 155 13.33 -7.12 12.10
C PRO A 155 14.58 -6.24 12.14
N PRO A 156 15.80 -6.81 12.21
CA PRO A 156 17.04 -6.07 12.11
C PRO A 156 17.10 -5.19 10.85
N ARG A 157 17.74 -4.02 10.97
CA ARG A 157 17.90 -3.02 9.89
C ARG A 157 18.35 -3.64 8.56
N ALA A 158 19.37 -4.49 8.62
CA ALA A 158 19.94 -5.12 7.43
C ALA A 158 18.96 -6.04 6.71
N GLU A 159 18.12 -6.78 7.47
CA GLU A 159 17.09 -7.66 6.92
C GLU A 159 15.95 -6.88 6.28
N MET A 160 15.50 -5.79 6.93
CA MET A 160 14.48 -4.90 6.37
C MET A 160 14.93 -4.27 5.06
N ALA A 161 16.17 -3.74 5.03
CA ALA A 161 16.74 -3.16 3.82
C ALA A 161 16.94 -4.20 2.71
N ALA A 162 17.38 -5.41 3.05
CA ALA A 162 17.53 -6.50 2.09
C ALA A 162 16.18 -6.93 1.50
N ALA A 163 15.13 -7.04 2.32
CA ALA A 163 13.78 -7.37 1.86
C ALA A 163 13.24 -6.32 0.87
N LEU A 164 13.39 -5.03 1.17
CA LEU A 164 13.00 -3.94 0.26
C LEU A 164 13.77 -4.01 -1.08
N CYS A 165 15.08 -4.27 -1.04
CA CYS A 165 15.87 -4.44 -2.25
C CYS A 165 15.43 -5.66 -3.07
N ALA A 166 15.18 -6.79 -2.40
CA ALA A 166 14.76 -8.04 -3.06
C ALA A 166 13.40 -7.91 -3.76
N MET A 167 12.47 -7.11 -3.24
CA MET A 167 11.20 -6.79 -3.92
C MET A 167 11.45 -6.10 -5.26
N GLY A 168 12.36 -5.12 -5.31
CA GLY A 168 12.75 -4.46 -6.55
C GLY A 168 13.50 -5.38 -7.51
N ASP A 169 14.39 -6.26 -6.98
CA ASP A 169 15.12 -7.25 -7.78
C ASP A 169 14.18 -8.26 -8.45
N ALA A 170 13.05 -8.53 -7.79
CA ALA A 170 11.98 -9.38 -8.33
C ALA A 170 11.09 -8.67 -9.37
N GLY A 171 11.35 -7.38 -9.67
CA GLY A 171 10.65 -6.63 -10.72
C GLY A 171 9.49 -5.77 -10.25
N ALA A 172 9.30 -5.59 -8.93
CA ALA A 172 8.30 -4.67 -8.43
C ALA A 172 8.66 -3.20 -8.72
N ASP A 173 7.65 -2.38 -9.02
CA ASP A 173 7.82 -0.95 -9.28
C ASP A 173 7.99 -0.15 -7.99
N ILE A 174 7.41 -0.64 -6.89
CA ILE A 174 7.45 -0.02 -5.55
C ILE A 174 7.65 -1.14 -4.53
N ALA A 175 8.53 -0.93 -3.53
CA ALA A 175 8.69 -1.84 -2.41
C ALA A 175 8.06 -1.26 -1.13
N LYS A 176 7.22 -2.06 -0.44
CA LYS A 176 6.48 -1.64 0.75
C LYS A 176 6.78 -2.55 1.94
N LEU A 177 7.10 -1.94 3.09
CA LEU A 177 7.34 -2.65 4.34
C LEU A 177 6.63 -1.97 5.51
N ALA A 178 5.83 -2.75 6.24
CA ALA A 178 5.22 -2.34 7.49
C ALA A 178 5.64 -3.28 8.61
N VAL A 179 6.06 -2.73 9.76
CA VAL A 179 6.55 -3.52 10.89
C VAL A 179 5.89 -3.09 12.20
N MET A 180 5.89 -3.97 13.21
CA MET A 180 5.36 -3.65 14.54
C MET A 180 6.52 -3.32 15.48
N PRO A 181 6.66 -2.06 15.92
CA PRO A 181 7.70 -1.66 16.84
C PRO A 181 7.31 -2.02 18.27
N ALA A 182 8.25 -2.52 19.06
CA ALA A 182 8.12 -2.67 20.50
C ALA A 182 8.30 -1.31 21.23
N GLY A 183 9.01 -0.38 20.60
CA GLY A 183 9.27 0.94 21.16
C GLY A 183 9.92 1.91 20.18
N PRO A 184 10.30 3.13 20.63
CA PRO A 184 10.86 4.15 19.75
C PRO A 184 12.15 3.75 19.03
N ALA A 185 12.98 2.89 19.65
CA ALA A 185 14.20 2.39 19.04
C ALA A 185 13.90 1.59 17.74
N ASP A 186 12.86 0.78 17.73
CA ASP A 186 12.45 0.02 16.56
C ASP A 186 11.96 0.95 15.42
N ALA A 187 11.26 2.02 15.77
CA ALA A 187 10.86 3.03 14.79
C ALA A 187 12.08 3.71 14.14
N ALA A 188 13.12 4.01 14.92
CA ALA A 188 14.38 4.53 14.41
C ALA A 188 15.12 3.52 13.53
N GLU A 189 15.11 2.22 13.89
CA GLU A 189 15.69 1.14 13.07
C GLU A 189 15.00 1.03 11.71
N LEU A 190 13.67 1.15 11.65
CA LEU A 190 12.94 1.16 10.37
C LEU A 190 13.32 2.38 9.51
N LEU A 191 13.41 3.57 10.08
CA LEU A 191 13.84 4.76 9.35
C LEU A 191 15.26 4.58 8.78
N ALA A 192 16.18 4.05 9.59
CA ALA A 192 17.54 3.75 9.15
C ALA A 192 17.58 2.65 8.06
N ALA A 193 16.72 1.63 8.15
CA ALA A 193 16.57 0.60 7.12
C ALA A 193 16.07 1.20 5.79
N THR A 194 15.13 2.14 5.87
CA THR A 194 14.61 2.86 4.70
C THR A 194 15.72 3.64 4.00
N ALA A 195 16.51 4.41 4.75
CA ALA A 195 17.66 5.14 4.21
C ALA A 195 18.71 4.20 3.59
N LEU A 196 18.98 3.07 4.24
CA LEU A 196 19.90 2.06 3.73
C LEU A 196 19.41 1.42 2.43
N ALA A 197 18.14 1.03 2.35
CA ALA A 197 17.54 0.48 1.13
C ALA A 197 17.56 1.53 0.00
N ARG A 198 17.24 2.78 0.35
CA ARG A 198 17.29 3.91 -0.58
C ARG A 198 18.68 4.15 -1.17
N SER A 199 19.74 4.05 -0.35
CA SER A 199 21.12 4.20 -0.83
C SER A 199 21.55 3.07 -1.77
N ARG A 200 21.07 1.83 -1.52
CA ARG A 200 21.35 0.66 -2.36
C ARG A 200 20.56 0.64 -3.66
N ARG A 201 19.33 1.14 -3.64
CA ARG A 201 18.40 1.15 -4.77
C ARG A 201 17.79 2.55 -4.98
N PRO A 202 18.58 3.54 -5.44
CA PRO A 202 18.14 4.93 -5.54
C PRO A 202 17.00 5.16 -6.54
N ALA A 203 16.79 4.24 -7.47
CA ALA A 203 15.70 4.30 -8.45
C ALA A 203 14.39 3.70 -7.95
N LEU A 204 14.40 2.84 -6.91
CA LEU A 204 13.22 2.14 -6.41
C LEU A 204 12.44 3.03 -5.41
N PRO A 205 11.19 3.42 -5.68
CA PRO A 205 10.33 4.04 -4.70
C PRO A 205 10.04 3.08 -3.54
N LEU A 206 10.14 3.61 -2.31
CA LEU A 206 9.91 2.84 -1.08
C LEU A 206 8.69 3.39 -0.34
N ILE A 207 7.91 2.50 0.27
CA ILE A 207 6.83 2.84 1.21
C ILE A 207 7.11 2.10 2.51
N THR A 208 7.49 2.82 3.55
CA THR A 208 7.85 2.19 4.84
C THR A 208 7.15 2.85 6.00
N MET A 209 6.68 2.03 6.96
CA MET A 209 6.05 2.53 8.17
C MET A 209 6.16 1.54 9.33
N ALA A 210 6.31 2.04 10.53
CA ALA A 210 6.08 1.29 11.75
C ALA A 210 4.62 1.49 12.20
N MET A 211 3.98 0.42 12.65
CA MET A 211 2.58 0.41 13.07
C MET A 211 2.44 0.83 14.54
N GLY A 212 1.21 1.06 14.98
CA GLY A 212 0.90 1.43 16.35
C GLY A 212 1.39 2.81 16.77
N PRO A 213 1.14 3.20 18.03
CA PRO A 213 1.51 4.51 18.56
C PRO A 213 3.01 4.79 18.54
N ALA A 214 3.85 3.80 18.90
CA ALA A 214 5.31 3.93 18.89
C ALA A 214 5.88 4.16 17.48
N GLY A 215 5.17 3.70 16.45
CA GLY A 215 5.53 3.86 15.04
C GLY A 215 5.03 5.14 14.38
N ALA A 216 4.15 5.90 15.02
CA ALA A 216 3.46 7.05 14.40
C ALA A 216 4.41 8.09 13.79
N VAL A 217 5.58 8.31 14.42
CA VAL A 217 6.60 9.22 13.93
C VAL A 217 7.09 8.86 12.52
N THR A 218 7.17 7.57 12.18
CA THR A 218 7.65 7.11 10.87
C THR A 218 6.71 7.51 9.73
N ARG A 219 5.42 7.73 10.02
CA ARG A 219 4.43 8.17 9.04
C ARG A 219 4.62 9.64 8.65
N VAL A 220 5.19 10.45 9.54
CA VAL A 220 5.48 11.87 9.31
C VAL A 220 6.91 12.05 8.79
N CYS A 221 7.90 11.43 9.45
CA CYS A 221 9.32 11.64 9.13
C CYS A 221 9.85 10.71 8.04
N GLY A 222 9.12 9.65 7.64
CA GLY A 222 9.59 8.63 6.70
C GLY A 222 10.07 9.18 5.36
N GLY A 223 9.49 10.29 4.91
CA GLY A 223 9.91 10.98 3.69
C GLY A 223 11.34 11.48 3.71
N ALA A 224 11.81 11.99 4.84
CA ALA A 224 13.21 12.41 5.03
C ALA A 224 14.22 11.26 4.90
N PHE A 225 13.76 10.02 5.11
CA PHE A 225 14.55 8.79 5.00
C PHE A 225 14.34 8.05 3.67
N GLY A 226 13.46 8.54 2.79
CA GLY A 226 13.25 8.01 1.44
C GLY A 226 11.94 7.27 1.21
N SER A 227 10.99 7.26 2.17
CA SER A 227 9.64 6.75 1.92
C SER A 227 8.86 7.73 1.04
N CYS A 228 8.30 7.25 -0.07
CA CYS A 228 7.59 8.08 -1.05
C CYS A 228 6.09 8.25 -0.76
N ALA A 229 5.57 7.47 0.17
CA ALA A 229 4.17 7.56 0.58
C ALA A 229 3.98 7.12 2.04
N THR A 230 2.87 7.53 2.60
CA THR A 230 2.42 7.16 3.94
C THR A 230 0.91 6.94 3.95
N PHE A 231 0.40 6.29 5.00
CA PHE A 231 -1.02 5.98 5.13
C PHE A 231 -1.67 6.85 6.19
N GLY A 232 -2.75 7.51 5.77
CA GLY A 232 -3.67 8.25 6.65
C GLY A 232 -5.07 7.64 6.63
N THR A 233 -5.97 8.17 7.43
CA THR A 233 -7.37 7.75 7.48
C THR A 233 -8.30 8.92 7.21
N ALA A 234 -9.48 8.63 6.63
CA ALA A 234 -10.60 9.55 6.49
C ALA A 234 -11.84 8.93 7.15
N GLY A 235 -11.76 8.70 8.47
CA GLY A 235 -12.81 8.10 9.28
C GLY A 235 -12.53 6.65 9.68
N VAL A 236 -12.32 5.73 8.72
CA VAL A 236 -12.07 4.31 9.02
C VAL A 236 -10.58 4.00 8.87
N SER A 237 -9.99 3.37 9.90
CA SER A 237 -8.59 2.94 9.89
C SER A 237 -8.47 1.48 9.46
N SER A 238 -7.52 1.17 8.58
CA SER A 238 -7.21 -0.20 8.14
C SER A 238 -6.02 -0.83 8.87
N ALA A 239 -5.31 -0.04 9.69
CA ALA A 239 -4.15 -0.51 10.46
C ALA A 239 -3.93 0.38 11.71
N PRO A 240 -3.30 -0.15 12.78
CA PRO A 240 -3.01 0.62 13.99
C PRO A 240 -2.15 1.85 13.72
N GLY A 241 -2.46 2.97 14.39
CA GLY A 241 -1.65 4.19 14.38
C GLY A 241 -1.74 5.01 13.09
N GLN A 242 -2.77 4.85 12.27
CA GLN A 242 -3.02 5.72 11.13
C GLN A 242 -3.58 7.07 11.60
N PRO A 243 -2.90 8.20 11.33
CA PRO A 243 -3.42 9.52 11.65
C PRO A 243 -4.50 9.95 10.64
N ASP A 244 -5.30 10.93 11.02
CA ASP A 244 -6.20 11.62 10.10
C ASP A 244 -5.42 12.24 8.93
N ALA A 245 -5.93 12.10 7.70
CA ALA A 245 -5.24 12.50 6.47
C ALA A 245 -4.96 14.01 6.41
N ALA A 246 -5.88 14.85 6.91
CA ALA A 246 -5.68 16.32 6.91
C ALA A 246 -4.60 16.72 7.92
N ARG A 247 -4.59 16.10 9.11
CA ARG A 247 -3.53 16.33 10.11
C ARG A 247 -2.18 15.83 9.60
N LEU A 248 -2.16 14.69 8.94
CA LEU A 248 -0.94 14.14 8.34
C LEU A 248 -0.42 15.05 7.23
N ARG A 249 -1.31 15.62 6.39
CA ARG A 249 -0.96 16.59 5.36
C ARG A 249 -0.29 17.83 5.98
N ALA A 250 -0.89 18.41 7.00
CA ALA A 250 -0.34 19.57 7.67
C ALA A 250 1.07 19.30 8.27
N ALA A 251 1.26 18.11 8.85
CA ALA A 251 2.56 17.71 9.40
C ALA A 251 3.61 17.51 8.28
N LEU A 252 3.25 16.87 7.18
CA LEU A 252 4.15 16.68 6.02
C LEU A 252 4.52 18.00 5.35
N ASP A 253 3.59 18.95 5.27
CA ASP A 253 3.83 20.27 4.67
C ASP A 253 4.77 21.09 5.57
N ALA A 254 4.56 21.07 6.90
CA ALA A 254 5.43 21.73 7.86
C ALA A 254 6.86 21.15 7.82
N LEU A 255 7.00 19.82 7.78
CA LEU A 255 8.31 19.17 7.68
C LEU A 255 8.98 19.45 6.32
N GLY A 256 8.21 19.42 5.22
CA GLY A 256 8.71 19.71 3.88
C GLY A 256 9.31 21.11 3.75
N GLY A 257 8.70 22.11 4.39
CA GLY A 257 9.26 23.46 4.46
C GLY A 257 10.60 23.58 5.20
N CYS A 258 10.93 22.60 6.07
CA CYS A 258 12.22 22.55 6.76
C CYS A 258 13.30 21.78 5.98
N LEU A 259 12.91 20.98 4.97
CA LEU A 259 13.82 20.10 4.20
C LEU A 259 14.14 20.67 2.80
N ALA A 260 13.46 21.74 2.38
CA ALA A 260 13.68 22.45 1.13
C ALA A 260 14.77 23.49 1.26
#